data_5b11da5007d4f1d7a49f6bdcb84db605
#
_entry.id   5b11da5007d4f1d7a49f6bdcb84db605
#
_cell.length_a   1.000
_cell.length_b   1.000
_cell.length_c   1.000
_cell.angle_alpha   90.00
_cell.angle_beta   90.00
_cell.angle_gamma   90.00
#
_symmetry.space_group_name_H-M   'P 1'
#
loop_
_entity.id
_entity.type
_entity.pdbx_description
1 polymer ?
#
loop_
_entity_poly.entity_id
_entity_poly.type
_entity_poly.pdbx_seq_one_letter_code
_entity_poly.pdbx_strand_id
1 'polypeptide(L)'
;IEGFSFSPDGRKLLFIAQVKTVKSTADKHPDLPKATGIVVTDLMYKHWDEWVTTAPHPFVADFDGNAISNVKDILEGLPYESPMKPWGGIEQLAWSPESDKVAFTCRMKTGLAYAISTDSDIYEYDVNKGGFINLCKQNAKDSDGKDEMAGYDTNPQYSPDGKYIAWQSMERDGYEADQNRLCVMDRATGEKRFVSKAFESNVDAFLWNKDSRSIYFIGVWHGETQIYNIDLAGNDKLTRLTDGMHDYASLALC
;
A
#
# COMPACT_ATOMS: atom_id res chain seq x y z
N ILE A 1 9.19 -15.33 5.02
CA ILE A 1 8.08 -14.44 5.38
C ILE A 1 8.68 -13.12 5.80
N GLU A 2 8.29 -12.03 5.17
CA GLU A 2 8.85 -10.68 5.38
C GLU A 2 7.96 -9.80 6.27
N GLY A 3 6.78 -10.26 6.62
CA GLY A 3 5.84 -9.60 7.51
C GLY A 3 4.52 -10.37 7.57
N PHE A 4 3.76 -10.16 8.62
CA PHE A 4 2.45 -10.78 8.76
C PHE A 4 1.52 -9.98 9.67
N SER A 5 0.21 -10.19 9.52
CA SER A 5 -0.82 -9.70 10.42
C SER A 5 -1.99 -10.67 10.50
N PHE A 6 -2.61 -10.78 11.68
CA PHE A 6 -3.85 -11.53 11.84
C PHE A 6 -5.04 -10.68 11.40
N SER A 7 -6.07 -11.35 10.87
CA SER A 7 -7.36 -10.70 10.67
C SER A 7 -7.96 -10.24 12.01
N PRO A 8 -8.81 -9.20 12.04
CA PRO A 8 -9.44 -8.72 13.27
C PRO A 8 -10.18 -9.79 14.06
N ASP A 9 -10.77 -10.79 13.41
CA ASP A 9 -11.45 -11.93 14.05
C ASP A 9 -10.50 -13.05 14.51
N GLY A 10 -9.18 -12.92 14.21
CA GLY A 10 -8.15 -13.88 14.59
C GLY A 10 -8.17 -15.21 13.84
N ARG A 11 -8.99 -15.35 12.78
CA ARG A 11 -9.19 -16.62 12.06
C ARG A 11 -8.38 -16.75 10.77
N LYS A 12 -7.72 -15.68 10.35
CA LYS A 12 -6.91 -15.64 9.13
C LYS A 12 -5.57 -14.98 9.38
N LEU A 13 -4.61 -15.33 8.54
CA LEU A 13 -3.28 -14.76 8.51
C LEU A 13 -3.06 -14.13 7.13
N LEU A 14 -2.63 -12.88 7.13
CA LEU A 14 -2.07 -12.19 5.97
C LEU A 14 -0.55 -12.16 6.13
N PHE A 15 0.20 -12.56 5.12
CA PHE A 15 1.66 -12.54 5.20
C PHE A 15 2.29 -12.29 3.82
N ILE A 16 3.55 -11.88 3.83
CA ILE A 16 4.33 -11.58 2.63
C ILE A 16 5.33 -12.71 2.42
N ALA A 17 5.39 -13.25 1.21
CA ALA A 17 6.41 -14.20 0.81
C ALA A 17 6.91 -13.95 -0.62
N GLN A 18 8.16 -14.33 -0.89
CA GLN A 18 8.77 -14.18 -2.20
C GLN A 18 8.27 -15.25 -3.17
N VAL A 19 7.82 -14.83 -4.35
CA VAL A 19 7.40 -15.68 -5.46
C VAL A 19 8.37 -15.51 -6.62
N LYS A 20 8.76 -16.63 -7.22
CA LYS A 20 9.64 -16.60 -8.39
C LYS A 20 8.87 -16.13 -9.63
N THR A 21 9.18 -14.95 -10.11
CA THR A 21 8.51 -14.33 -11.27
C THR A 21 9.33 -14.44 -12.54
N VAL A 22 10.65 -14.64 -12.44
CA VAL A 22 11.56 -14.72 -13.58
C VAL A 22 12.22 -16.11 -13.63
N LYS A 23 12.13 -16.76 -14.81
CA LYS A 23 12.83 -18.03 -15.04
C LYS A 23 14.34 -17.80 -15.09
N SER A 24 15.09 -18.51 -14.26
CA SER A 24 16.55 -18.52 -14.29
C SER A 24 17.09 -19.21 -15.55
N THR A 25 18.37 -19.07 -15.81
CA THR A 25 19.04 -19.78 -16.91
C THR A 25 18.96 -21.30 -16.72
N ALA A 26 19.11 -21.79 -15.48
CA ALA A 26 18.93 -23.21 -15.16
C ALA A 26 17.49 -23.71 -15.40
N ASP A 27 16.45 -22.87 -15.19
CA ASP A 27 15.07 -23.23 -15.53
C ASP A 27 14.83 -23.31 -17.03
N LYS A 28 15.51 -22.45 -17.82
CA LYS A 28 15.42 -22.43 -19.29
C LYS A 28 16.26 -23.53 -19.94
N HIS A 29 17.34 -23.92 -19.28
CA HIS A 29 18.32 -24.92 -19.73
C HIS A 29 18.52 -25.98 -18.63
N PRO A 30 17.57 -26.93 -18.44
CA PRO A 30 17.67 -27.95 -17.40
C PRO A 30 18.90 -28.88 -17.53
N ASP A 31 19.45 -28.98 -18.72
CA ASP A 31 20.72 -29.68 -19.05
C ASP A 31 21.96 -28.97 -18.49
N LEU A 32 21.83 -27.70 -18.08
CA LEU A 32 22.89 -26.86 -17.51
C LEU A 32 22.55 -26.40 -16.07
N PRO A 33 22.34 -27.32 -15.11
CA PRO A 33 21.82 -26.97 -13.78
C PRO A 33 22.74 -26.08 -12.93
N LYS A 34 24.03 -25.99 -13.32
CA LYS A 34 25.02 -25.14 -12.66
C LYS A 34 25.26 -23.81 -13.36
N ALA A 35 24.46 -23.49 -14.39
CA ALA A 35 24.62 -22.22 -15.10
C ALA A 35 24.23 -21.05 -14.21
N THR A 36 25.12 -20.06 -14.09
CA THR A 36 24.95 -18.85 -13.29
C THR A 36 24.73 -17.60 -14.16
N GLY A 37 24.72 -17.76 -15.48
CA GLY A 37 24.47 -16.66 -16.40
C GLY A 37 23.06 -16.10 -16.21
N ILE A 38 22.92 -14.77 -16.35
CA ILE A 38 21.63 -14.07 -16.29
C ILE A 38 21.33 -13.50 -17.66
N VAL A 39 20.13 -13.77 -18.17
CA VAL A 39 19.66 -13.24 -19.46
C VAL A 39 18.70 -12.10 -19.16
N VAL A 40 19.13 -10.90 -19.48
CA VAL A 40 18.33 -9.67 -19.34
C VAL A 40 17.72 -9.33 -20.69
N THR A 41 16.41 -9.19 -20.73
CA THR A 41 15.66 -8.84 -21.94
C THR A 41 14.82 -7.58 -21.81
N ASP A 42 14.62 -7.10 -20.56
CA ASP A 42 13.80 -5.94 -20.26
C ASP A 42 14.23 -5.31 -18.91
N LEU A 43 13.66 -4.15 -18.57
CA LEU A 43 13.67 -3.55 -17.25
C LEU A 43 12.52 -4.15 -16.41
N MET A 44 12.44 -4.10 -15.09
CA MET A 44 13.53 -3.86 -14.14
C MET A 44 14.22 -5.18 -13.87
N TYR A 45 15.44 -5.35 -14.28
CA TYR A 45 16.20 -6.57 -13.99
C TYR A 45 17.01 -6.47 -12.69
N LYS A 46 17.24 -5.26 -12.23
CA LYS A 46 17.82 -4.95 -10.92
C LYS A 46 17.02 -3.88 -10.21
N HIS A 47 16.97 -3.97 -8.89
CA HIS A 47 16.54 -2.92 -8.00
C HIS A 47 17.74 -2.55 -7.12
N TRP A 48 18.38 -1.40 -7.39
CA TRP A 48 19.71 -1.06 -6.90
C TRP A 48 20.75 -2.15 -7.25
N ASP A 49 21.30 -2.86 -6.24
CA ASP A 49 22.28 -3.93 -6.40
C ASP A 49 21.67 -5.34 -6.43
N GLU A 50 20.38 -5.49 -6.09
CA GLU A 50 19.67 -6.76 -6.08
C GLU A 50 19.11 -7.15 -7.45
N TRP A 51 19.25 -8.43 -7.84
CA TRP A 51 18.61 -8.96 -9.05
C TRP A 51 17.12 -9.21 -8.80
N VAL A 52 16.26 -8.73 -9.70
CA VAL A 52 14.82 -8.98 -9.66
C VAL A 52 14.54 -10.35 -10.27
N THR A 53 14.54 -11.39 -9.44
CA THR A 53 14.22 -12.77 -9.82
C THR A 53 12.96 -13.28 -9.12
N THR A 54 12.59 -12.63 -8.04
CA THR A 54 11.38 -12.86 -7.25
C THR A 54 10.65 -11.55 -7.04
N ALA A 55 9.36 -11.64 -6.76
CA ALA A 55 8.53 -10.52 -6.28
C ALA A 55 7.89 -10.90 -4.94
N PRO A 56 7.78 -9.97 -3.98
CA PRO A 56 6.96 -10.19 -2.80
C PRO A 56 5.50 -10.22 -3.20
N HIS A 57 4.76 -11.25 -2.76
CA HIS A 57 3.32 -11.36 -2.90
C HIS A 57 2.65 -11.41 -1.54
N PRO A 58 1.46 -10.81 -1.38
CA PRO A 58 0.61 -10.99 -0.22
C PRO A 58 -0.14 -12.32 -0.31
N PHE A 59 -0.13 -13.07 0.79
CA PHE A 59 -0.83 -14.34 0.93
C PHE A 59 -1.85 -14.24 2.04
N VAL A 60 -3.01 -14.88 1.85
CA VAL A 60 -4.02 -15.09 2.88
C VAL A 60 -4.12 -16.58 3.18
N ALA A 61 -4.19 -16.94 4.46
CA ALA A 61 -4.40 -18.31 4.92
C ALA A 61 -5.45 -18.36 6.02
N ASP A 62 -6.14 -19.48 6.18
CA ASP A 62 -6.94 -19.74 7.36
C ASP A 62 -6.02 -20.08 8.54
N PHE A 63 -6.40 -19.65 9.74
CA PHE A 63 -5.68 -19.90 10.99
C PHE A 63 -6.64 -20.44 12.06
N ASP A 64 -6.32 -21.59 12.64
CA ASP A 64 -7.15 -22.27 13.66
C ASP A 64 -6.64 -22.10 15.09
N GLY A 65 -5.64 -21.24 15.30
CA GLY A 65 -4.97 -21.04 16.58
C GLY A 65 -3.65 -21.81 16.72
N ASN A 66 -3.37 -22.81 15.88
CA ASN A 66 -2.15 -23.62 15.92
C ASN A 66 -1.47 -23.73 14.55
N ALA A 67 -2.24 -23.83 13.48
CA ALA A 67 -1.75 -24.08 12.13
C ALA A 67 -2.43 -23.19 11.10
N ILE A 68 -1.76 -22.98 9.97
CA ILE A 68 -2.31 -22.33 8.80
C ILE A 68 -2.73 -23.39 7.77
N SER A 69 -3.82 -23.09 7.04
CA SER A 69 -4.34 -23.90 5.94
C SER A 69 -4.91 -23.02 4.82
N ASN A 70 -5.29 -23.62 3.70
CA ASN A 70 -5.92 -22.91 2.59
C ASN A 70 -5.16 -21.64 2.15
N VAL A 71 -3.84 -21.75 2.05
CA VAL A 71 -2.96 -20.65 1.64
C VAL A 71 -3.28 -20.24 0.21
N LYS A 72 -3.55 -18.95 0.01
CA LYS A 72 -3.83 -18.34 -1.30
C LYS A 72 -2.89 -17.17 -1.55
N ASP A 73 -2.26 -17.16 -2.71
CA ASP A 73 -1.52 -16.01 -3.23
C ASP A 73 -2.51 -15.02 -3.84
N ILE A 74 -2.56 -13.78 -3.35
CA ILE A 74 -3.47 -12.73 -3.85
C ILE A 74 -3.10 -12.33 -5.29
N LEU A 75 -1.82 -12.42 -5.65
CA LEU A 75 -1.29 -12.07 -6.97
C LEU A 75 -0.91 -13.31 -7.81
N GLU A 76 -1.51 -14.47 -7.53
CA GLU A 76 -1.17 -15.73 -8.22
C GLU A 76 -1.12 -15.57 -9.74
N GLY A 77 0.02 -15.97 -10.33
CA GLY A 77 0.25 -15.91 -11.78
C GLY A 77 0.54 -14.51 -12.34
N LEU A 78 0.56 -13.47 -11.50
CA LEU A 78 0.88 -12.11 -11.91
C LEU A 78 2.36 -11.77 -11.62
N PRO A 79 3.01 -10.95 -12.45
CA PRO A 79 4.42 -10.60 -12.30
C PRO A 79 4.64 -9.38 -11.40
N TYR A 80 3.62 -8.90 -10.70
CA TYR A 80 3.67 -7.66 -9.93
C TYR A 80 4.15 -7.90 -8.51
N GLU A 81 4.61 -6.85 -7.85
CA GLU A 81 5.06 -6.89 -6.46
C GLU A 81 4.10 -6.15 -5.52
N SER A 82 3.85 -6.74 -4.38
CA SER A 82 3.18 -6.11 -3.24
C SER A 82 3.67 -6.78 -1.94
N PRO A 83 4.22 -6.04 -1.00
CA PRO A 83 4.49 -4.59 -1.00
C PRO A 83 5.53 -4.19 -2.03
N MET A 84 5.54 -2.89 -2.36
CA MET A 84 6.46 -2.37 -3.38
C MET A 84 7.87 -2.17 -2.82
N LYS A 85 8.86 -2.64 -3.55
CA LYS A 85 10.28 -2.38 -3.25
C LYS A 85 10.66 -0.91 -3.58
N PRO A 86 11.71 -0.34 -2.92
CA PRO A 86 12.62 -1.02 -1.98
C PRO A 86 12.15 -0.97 -0.52
N TRP A 87 11.21 -0.10 -0.16
CA TRP A 87 10.92 0.22 1.25
C TRP A 87 9.59 -0.34 1.76
N GLY A 88 8.71 -0.81 0.88
CA GLY A 88 7.40 -1.31 1.28
C GLY A 88 7.48 -2.59 2.11
N GLY A 89 6.65 -2.65 3.14
CA GLY A 89 6.47 -3.76 4.04
C GLY A 89 5.01 -4.04 4.35
N ILE A 90 4.75 -4.61 5.53
CA ILE A 90 3.39 -4.98 5.95
C ILE A 90 2.45 -3.77 6.09
N GLU A 91 2.96 -2.56 6.24
CA GLU A 91 2.20 -1.31 6.27
C GLU A 91 1.48 -1.00 4.96
N GLN A 92 1.92 -1.61 3.85
CA GLN A 92 1.24 -1.50 2.56
C GLN A 92 0.08 -2.48 2.39
N LEU A 93 -0.26 -3.23 3.44
CA LEU A 93 -1.33 -4.22 3.47
C LEU A 93 -2.24 -3.96 4.67
N ALA A 94 -3.56 -4.01 4.50
CA ALA A 94 -4.52 -3.79 5.58
C ALA A 94 -5.71 -4.74 5.51
N TRP A 95 -6.08 -5.33 6.64
CA TRP A 95 -7.35 -6.03 6.81
C TRP A 95 -8.51 -5.06 6.94
N SER A 96 -9.65 -5.39 6.32
CA SER A 96 -10.91 -4.74 6.68
C SER A 96 -11.33 -5.15 8.11
N PRO A 97 -12.04 -4.30 8.85
CA PRO A 97 -12.56 -4.65 10.18
C PRO A 97 -13.43 -5.91 10.18
N GLU A 98 -14.12 -6.18 9.08
CA GLU A 98 -14.98 -7.36 8.87
C GLU A 98 -14.18 -8.64 8.59
N SER A 99 -12.86 -8.57 8.41
CA SER A 99 -11.98 -9.72 8.10
C SER A 99 -12.26 -10.40 6.76
N ASP A 100 -12.98 -9.75 5.86
CA ASP A 100 -13.40 -10.29 4.56
C ASP A 100 -12.72 -9.64 3.36
N LYS A 101 -11.97 -8.54 3.58
CA LYS A 101 -11.20 -7.83 2.56
C LYS A 101 -9.77 -7.60 3.01
N VAL A 102 -8.88 -7.51 2.01
CA VAL A 102 -7.50 -7.06 2.19
C VAL A 102 -7.24 -5.92 1.20
N ALA A 103 -6.93 -4.74 1.72
CA ALA A 103 -6.39 -3.66 0.89
C ALA A 103 -4.87 -3.83 0.75
N PHE A 104 -4.34 -3.57 -0.43
CA PHE A 104 -2.91 -3.66 -0.69
C PHE A 104 -2.46 -2.63 -1.73
N THR A 105 -1.22 -2.17 -1.56
CA THR A 105 -0.54 -1.29 -2.51
C THR A 105 0.13 -2.11 -3.60
N CYS A 106 -0.05 -1.73 -4.87
CA CYS A 106 0.63 -2.38 -5.98
C CYS A 106 0.79 -1.43 -7.18
N ARG A 107 1.92 -1.52 -7.87
CA ARG A 107 2.12 -0.91 -9.18
C ARG A 107 2.01 -1.99 -10.25
N MET A 108 0.84 -2.12 -10.87
CA MET A 108 0.58 -3.15 -11.88
C MET A 108 1.15 -2.76 -13.25
N LYS A 109 2.47 -2.58 -13.29
CA LYS A 109 3.26 -2.29 -14.48
C LYS A 109 4.45 -3.23 -14.55
N THR A 110 5.02 -3.40 -15.74
CA THR A 110 6.22 -4.23 -15.98
C THR A 110 7.17 -3.53 -16.96
N GLY A 111 8.42 -3.98 -17.01
CA GLY A 111 9.39 -3.50 -17.98
C GLY A 111 9.67 -2.00 -17.86
N LEU A 112 9.78 -1.34 -19.00
CA LEU A 112 10.02 0.10 -19.08
C LEU A 112 8.91 0.90 -18.37
N ALA A 113 7.65 0.48 -18.50
CA ALA A 113 6.53 1.19 -17.85
C ALA A 113 6.66 1.19 -16.31
N TYR A 114 7.15 0.11 -15.71
CA TYR A 114 7.46 0.07 -14.28
C TYR A 114 8.61 1.01 -13.92
N ALA A 115 9.65 1.05 -14.74
CA ALA A 115 10.88 1.79 -14.46
C ALA A 115 10.72 3.32 -14.49
N ILE A 116 9.76 3.84 -15.26
CA ILE A 116 9.55 5.29 -15.44
C ILE A 116 8.34 5.85 -14.71
N SER A 117 7.50 4.99 -14.14
CA SER A 117 6.23 5.39 -13.48
C SER A 117 6.33 5.26 -11.98
N THR A 118 5.73 6.21 -11.27
CA THR A 118 5.46 6.14 -9.82
C THR A 118 4.01 5.78 -9.52
N ASP A 119 3.16 5.60 -10.54
CA ASP A 119 1.73 5.33 -10.42
C ASP A 119 1.48 3.93 -9.80
N SER A 120 1.35 3.93 -8.51
CA SER A 120 0.87 2.79 -7.72
C SER A 120 -0.54 3.06 -7.24
N ASP A 121 -1.32 2.00 -7.07
CA ASP A 121 -2.72 2.10 -6.68
C ASP A 121 -3.00 1.26 -5.44
N ILE A 122 -4.12 1.57 -4.78
CA ILE A 122 -4.70 0.73 -3.72
C ILE A 122 -5.70 -0.23 -4.35
N TYR A 123 -5.47 -1.52 -4.13
CA TYR A 123 -6.37 -2.59 -4.54
C TYR A 123 -7.07 -3.20 -3.33
N GLU A 124 -8.31 -3.65 -3.50
CA GLU A 124 -9.07 -4.37 -2.46
C GLU A 124 -9.39 -5.79 -2.95
N TYR A 125 -8.84 -6.79 -2.27
CA TYR A 125 -9.06 -8.21 -2.53
C TYR A 125 -10.21 -8.75 -1.69
N ASP A 126 -11.13 -9.50 -2.32
CA ASP A 126 -12.20 -10.22 -1.63
C ASP A 126 -11.72 -11.60 -1.17
N VAL A 127 -11.57 -11.78 0.12
CA VAL A 127 -11.01 -13.00 0.72
C VAL A 127 -11.91 -14.22 0.50
N ASN A 128 -13.22 -14.00 0.42
CA ASN A 128 -14.22 -15.08 0.29
C ASN A 128 -14.44 -15.48 -1.17
N LYS A 129 -14.54 -14.49 -2.08
CA LYS A 129 -14.84 -14.70 -3.50
C LYS A 129 -13.59 -14.86 -4.36
N GLY A 130 -12.48 -14.29 -3.89
CA GLY A 130 -11.29 -14.10 -4.72
C GLY A 130 -11.43 -12.89 -5.65
N GLY A 131 -10.29 -12.49 -6.26
CA GLY A 131 -10.23 -11.33 -7.13
C GLY A 131 -10.12 -10.00 -6.37
N PHE A 132 -9.69 -8.97 -7.06
CA PHE A 132 -9.50 -7.65 -6.49
C PHE A 132 -9.98 -6.55 -7.45
N ILE A 133 -10.24 -5.37 -6.89
CA ILE A 133 -10.63 -4.15 -7.63
C ILE A 133 -9.64 -3.04 -7.32
N ASN A 134 -9.45 -2.12 -8.26
CA ASN A 134 -8.64 -0.92 -8.06
C ASN A 134 -9.50 0.20 -7.45
N LEU A 135 -9.17 0.63 -6.24
CA LEU A 135 -9.92 1.69 -5.55
C LEU A 135 -9.58 3.09 -6.06
N CYS A 136 -8.34 3.32 -6.50
CA CYS A 136 -7.88 4.62 -6.96
C CYS A 136 -8.54 5.02 -8.28
N LYS A 137 -8.68 4.09 -9.21
CA LYS A 137 -9.20 4.35 -10.57
C LYS A 137 -10.73 4.37 -10.66
N GLN A 138 -11.45 4.07 -9.59
CA GLN A 138 -12.90 4.21 -9.57
C GLN A 138 -13.29 5.69 -9.50
N ASN A 139 -13.95 6.21 -10.54
CA ASN A 139 -14.43 7.59 -10.63
C ASN A 139 -13.32 8.67 -10.52
N ALA A 140 -12.08 8.33 -10.88
CA ALA A 140 -10.90 9.16 -10.68
C ALA A 140 -10.53 9.99 -11.92
N LYS A 141 -11.52 10.64 -12.56
CA LYS A 141 -11.23 11.59 -13.65
C LYS A 141 -11.59 12.99 -13.21
N ASP A 142 -10.65 13.93 -13.36
CA ASP A 142 -10.92 15.35 -13.22
C ASP A 142 -11.85 15.85 -14.35
N SER A 143 -12.24 17.14 -14.30
CA SER A 143 -13.07 17.79 -15.32
C SER A 143 -12.49 17.70 -16.73
N ASP A 144 -11.19 17.51 -16.87
CA ASP A 144 -10.46 17.42 -18.13
C ASP A 144 -10.24 15.97 -18.58
N GLY A 145 -10.75 14.99 -17.81
CA GLY A 145 -10.63 13.55 -18.07
C GLY A 145 -9.28 12.95 -17.74
N LYS A 146 -8.45 13.70 -16.99
CA LYS A 146 -7.16 13.19 -16.47
C LYS A 146 -7.39 12.32 -15.24
N ASP A 147 -6.45 11.39 -15.02
CA ASP A 147 -6.42 10.56 -13.83
C ASP A 147 -5.94 11.40 -12.64
N GLU A 148 -6.82 11.65 -11.67
CA GLU A 148 -6.51 12.44 -10.47
C GLU A 148 -5.59 11.71 -9.49
N MET A 149 -5.38 10.39 -9.68
CA MET A 149 -4.60 9.52 -8.81
C MET A 149 -3.54 8.78 -9.65
N ALA A 150 -2.71 9.54 -10.33
CA ALA A 150 -1.68 9.02 -11.24
C ALA A 150 -0.31 8.88 -10.58
N GLY A 151 -0.14 9.28 -9.32
CA GLY A 151 1.11 9.22 -8.58
C GLY A 151 1.21 8.02 -7.65
N TYR A 152 2.00 8.17 -6.59
CA TYR A 152 2.10 7.17 -5.53
C TYR A 152 0.82 7.15 -4.67
N ASP A 153 0.14 6.01 -4.62
CA ASP A 153 -0.90 5.69 -3.65
C ASP A 153 -0.42 4.50 -2.79
N THR A 154 -0.26 4.72 -1.48
CA THR A 154 0.39 3.76 -0.58
C THR A 154 -0.25 3.71 0.81
N ASN A 155 0.09 2.67 1.57
CA ASN A 155 -0.22 2.53 3.01
C ASN A 155 -1.72 2.65 3.33
N PRO A 156 -2.57 1.77 2.77
CA PRO A 156 -4.00 1.81 3.02
C PRO A 156 -4.33 1.44 4.47
N GLN A 157 -5.32 2.13 5.06
CA GLN A 157 -5.87 1.78 6.36
C GLN A 157 -7.38 1.95 6.36
N TYR A 158 -8.12 0.93 6.77
CA TYR A 158 -9.56 1.05 7.00
C TYR A 158 -9.86 1.82 8.28
N SER A 159 -10.95 2.59 8.30
CA SER A 159 -11.48 3.12 9.54
C SER A 159 -11.96 1.98 10.46
N PRO A 160 -11.88 2.12 11.79
CA PRO A 160 -12.34 1.09 12.73
C PRO A 160 -13.78 0.64 12.53
N ASP A 161 -14.68 1.54 12.07
CA ASP A 161 -16.08 1.22 11.79
C ASP A 161 -16.31 0.63 10.38
N GLY A 162 -15.26 0.48 9.58
CA GLY A 162 -15.31 -0.08 8.24
C GLY A 162 -15.98 0.78 7.17
N LYS A 163 -16.37 2.03 7.46
CA LYS A 163 -17.03 2.90 6.49
C LYS A 163 -16.11 3.57 5.51
N TYR A 164 -14.88 3.82 5.93
CA TYR A 164 -13.89 4.53 5.15
C TYR A 164 -12.63 3.69 4.97
N ILE A 165 -11.88 4.03 3.94
CA ILE A 165 -10.48 3.64 3.78
C ILE A 165 -9.67 4.89 3.48
N ALA A 166 -8.49 5.01 4.09
CA ALA A 166 -7.57 6.11 3.88
C ALA A 166 -6.23 5.59 3.35
N TRP A 167 -5.51 6.41 2.60
CA TRP A 167 -4.17 6.11 2.13
C TRP A 167 -3.38 7.38 1.84
N GLN A 168 -2.06 7.26 1.76
CA GLN A 168 -1.18 8.34 1.35
C GLN A 168 -1.16 8.42 -0.18
N SER A 169 -1.22 9.63 -0.74
CA SER A 169 -1.36 9.83 -2.18
C SER A 169 -0.55 11.03 -2.67
N MET A 170 0.25 10.82 -3.70
CA MET A 170 0.89 11.85 -4.51
C MET A 170 0.11 12.06 -5.81
N GLU A 171 0.26 13.22 -6.44
CA GLU A 171 -0.61 13.61 -7.55
C GLU A 171 -0.12 13.11 -8.92
N ARG A 172 1.20 13.18 -9.18
CA ARG A 172 1.73 13.08 -10.53
C ARG A 172 2.57 11.84 -10.74
N ASP A 173 2.34 11.14 -11.85
CA ASP A 173 3.20 10.05 -12.29
C ASP A 173 4.63 10.54 -12.61
N GLY A 174 5.63 9.81 -12.15
CA GLY A 174 7.05 10.11 -12.35
C GLY A 174 7.62 11.19 -11.42
N TYR A 175 6.86 11.70 -10.45
CA TYR A 175 7.29 12.74 -9.52
C TYR A 175 7.35 12.24 -8.08
N GLU A 176 8.51 11.71 -7.66
CA GLU A 176 8.75 11.26 -6.28
C GLU A 176 8.84 12.42 -5.26
N ALA A 177 8.98 13.66 -5.74
CA ALA A 177 9.04 14.86 -4.90
C ALA A 177 7.67 15.56 -4.74
N ASP A 178 6.58 14.97 -5.22
CA ASP A 178 5.24 15.49 -4.99
C ASP A 178 4.87 15.42 -3.51
N GLN A 179 3.98 16.32 -3.11
CA GLN A 179 3.45 16.32 -1.75
C GLN A 179 2.66 15.04 -1.48
N ASN A 180 3.06 14.32 -0.42
CA ASN A 180 2.35 13.13 0.05
C ASN A 180 1.16 13.56 0.91
N ARG A 181 -0.04 13.47 0.34
CA ARG A 181 -1.30 13.88 0.96
C ARG A 181 -2.06 12.68 1.50
N LEU A 182 -3.02 12.93 2.37
CA LEU A 182 -3.93 11.91 2.88
C LEU A 182 -5.25 11.95 2.11
N CYS A 183 -5.58 10.85 1.44
CA CYS A 183 -6.85 10.60 0.77
C CYS A 183 -7.75 9.74 1.65
N VAL A 184 -9.05 10.05 1.69
CA VAL A 184 -10.08 9.23 2.35
C VAL A 184 -11.17 8.93 1.33
N MET A 185 -11.56 7.66 1.23
CA MET A 185 -12.66 7.18 0.40
C MET A 185 -13.80 6.65 1.27
N ASP A 186 -15.03 7.06 0.99
CA ASP A 186 -16.23 6.43 1.50
C ASP A 186 -16.46 5.11 0.74
N ARG A 187 -16.45 3.98 1.44
CA ARG A 187 -16.55 2.65 0.84
C ARG A 187 -17.92 2.34 0.25
N ALA A 188 -18.96 3.01 0.72
CA ALA A 188 -20.33 2.79 0.21
C ALA A 188 -20.58 3.53 -1.11
N THR A 189 -20.02 4.72 -1.27
CA THR A 189 -20.23 5.59 -2.44
C THR A 189 -19.08 5.57 -3.44
N GLY A 190 -17.85 5.23 -2.99
CA GLY A 190 -16.62 5.35 -3.75
C GLY A 190 -16.12 6.80 -3.88
N GLU A 191 -16.75 7.76 -3.18
CA GLU A 191 -16.34 9.15 -3.18
C GLU A 191 -15.00 9.31 -2.45
N LYS A 192 -14.07 10.03 -3.07
CA LYS A 192 -12.73 10.30 -2.56
C LYS A 192 -12.52 11.77 -2.27
N ARG A 193 -11.77 12.08 -1.22
CA ARG A 193 -11.34 13.45 -0.95
C ARG A 193 -9.98 13.48 -0.26
N PHE A 194 -9.19 14.50 -0.57
CA PHE A 194 -7.95 14.79 0.12
C PHE A 194 -8.23 15.60 1.38
N VAL A 195 -8.05 14.96 2.54
CA VAL A 195 -8.40 15.56 3.84
C VAL A 195 -7.25 16.39 4.46
N SER A 196 -6.02 16.24 3.96
CA SER A 196 -4.85 16.98 4.43
C SER A 196 -4.53 18.26 3.64
N LYS A 197 -5.49 18.81 2.86
CA LYS A 197 -5.25 19.99 2.00
C LYS A 197 -4.74 21.23 2.74
N ALA A 198 -5.09 21.37 4.03
CA ALA A 198 -4.63 22.48 4.86
C ALA A 198 -3.20 22.32 5.39
N PHE A 199 -2.58 21.16 5.16
CA PHE A 199 -1.19 20.86 5.55
C PHE A 199 -0.28 21.01 4.34
N GLU A 200 0.65 21.93 4.38
CA GLU A 200 1.50 22.30 3.23
C GLU A 200 2.78 21.45 3.11
N SER A 201 2.86 20.32 3.83
CA SER A 201 3.99 19.39 3.80
C SER A 201 3.50 17.94 3.66
N ASN A 202 4.41 16.96 3.77
CA ASN A 202 4.10 15.55 3.63
C ASN A 202 3.42 14.97 4.87
N VAL A 203 2.46 14.10 4.66
CA VAL A 203 1.96 13.17 5.67
C VAL A 203 2.87 11.95 5.67
N ASP A 204 3.67 11.74 6.73
CA ASP A 204 4.68 10.68 6.78
C ASP A 204 4.12 9.35 7.31
N ALA A 205 3.27 9.42 8.32
CA ALA A 205 2.55 8.27 8.87
C ALA A 205 1.21 8.74 9.45
N PHE A 206 0.21 7.88 9.43
CA PHE A 206 -1.10 8.21 9.97
C PHE A 206 -1.78 7.04 10.67
N LEU A 207 -2.72 7.33 11.56
CA LEU A 207 -3.58 6.37 12.24
C LEU A 207 -5.00 6.91 12.38
N TRP A 208 -5.98 6.05 12.18
CA TRP A 208 -7.37 6.36 12.51
C TRP A 208 -7.58 6.47 14.02
N ASN A 209 -8.36 7.45 14.46
CA ASN A 209 -8.91 7.43 15.80
C ASN A 209 -9.91 6.28 15.93
N LYS A 210 -10.00 5.69 17.14
CA LYS A 210 -10.91 4.56 17.44
C LYS A 210 -12.38 4.85 17.14
N ASP A 211 -12.79 6.12 17.18
CA ASP A 211 -14.16 6.56 16.87
C ASP A 211 -14.44 6.74 15.36
N SER A 212 -13.46 6.53 14.51
CA SER A 212 -13.53 6.71 13.05
C SER A 212 -13.86 8.13 12.57
N ARG A 213 -13.79 9.13 13.46
CA ARG A 213 -14.15 10.53 13.15
C ARG A 213 -12.96 11.42 12.86
N SER A 214 -11.78 10.98 13.21
CA SER A 214 -10.57 11.75 12.99
C SER A 214 -9.37 10.85 12.68
N ILE A 215 -8.34 11.47 12.12
CA ILE A 215 -7.07 10.81 11.79
C ILE A 215 -5.95 11.60 12.47
N TYR A 216 -5.06 10.89 13.14
CA TYR A 216 -3.79 11.45 13.60
C TYR A 216 -2.71 11.17 12.58
N PHE A 217 -1.81 12.11 12.37
CA PHE A 217 -0.68 11.90 11.49
C PHE A 217 0.58 12.61 11.99
N ILE A 218 1.72 12.16 11.50
CA ILE A 218 3.01 12.80 11.65
C ILE A 218 3.33 13.52 10.35
N GLY A 219 3.86 14.74 10.48
CA GLY A 219 4.31 15.48 9.32
C GLY A 219 5.41 16.47 9.68
N VAL A 220 6.33 16.69 8.76
CA VAL A 220 7.44 17.64 8.91
C VAL A 220 6.95 19.05 8.61
N TRP A 221 7.23 19.99 9.52
CA TRP A 221 6.97 21.40 9.33
C TRP A 221 8.13 22.22 9.92
N HIS A 222 8.75 23.05 9.10
CA HIS A 222 9.89 23.91 9.50
C HIS A 222 11.09 23.16 10.09
N GLY A 223 11.35 21.93 9.61
CA GLY A 223 12.47 21.11 10.07
C GLY A 223 12.21 20.33 11.35
N GLU A 224 10.98 20.30 11.84
CA GLU A 224 10.53 19.55 13.01
C GLU A 224 9.42 18.58 12.61
N THR A 225 9.40 17.38 13.20
CA THR A 225 8.33 16.41 12.99
C THR A 225 7.32 16.52 14.13
N GLN A 226 6.08 16.91 13.80
CA GLN A 226 5.01 17.16 14.76
C GLN A 226 3.81 16.22 14.52
N ILE A 227 2.97 16.10 15.55
CA ILE A 227 1.73 15.33 15.50
C ILE A 227 0.55 16.25 15.23
N TYR A 228 -0.27 15.84 14.30
CA TYR A 228 -1.47 16.55 13.86
C TYR A 228 -2.71 15.67 14.00
N ASN A 229 -3.87 16.32 14.04
CA ASN A 229 -5.18 15.68 13.95
C ASN A 229 -6.00 16.34 12.84
N ILE A 230 -6.71 15.53 12.06
CA ILE A 230 -7.72 15.96 11.09
C ILE A 230 -9.08 15.48 11.60
N ASP A 231 -9.99 16.41 11.91
CA ASP A 231 -11.38 16.12 12.28
C ASP A 231 -12.24 16.03 11.01
N LEU A 232 -12.57 14.80 10.60
CA LEU A 232 -13.37 14.53 9.41
C LEU A 232 -14.83 14.99 9.53
N ALA A 233 -15.38 15.01 10.74
CA ALA A 233 -16.72 15.52 11.02
C ALA A 233 -16.77 17.06 11.05
N GLY A 234 -15.64 17.68 11.35
CA GLY A 234 -15.45 19.13 11.40
C GLY A 234 -14.94 19.75 10.09
N ASN A 235 -15.35 19.20 8.94
CA ASN A 235 -14.93 19.69 7.61
C ASN A 235 -13.41 19.63 7.40
N ASP A 236 -12.81 18.50 7.75
CA ASP A 236 -11.37 18.21 7.62
C ASP A 236 -10.49 19.24 8.36
N LYS A 237 -10.96 19.70 9.53
CA LYS A 237 -10.24 20.67 10.34
C LYS A 237 -8.92 20.11 10.82
N LEU A 238 -7.82 20.75 10.39
CA LEU A 238 -6.46 20.45 10.82
C LEU A 238 -6.16 21.11 12.16
N THR A 239 -5.56 20.37 13.09
CA THR A 239 -5.05 20.87 14.38
C THR A 239 -3.69 20.27 14.65
N ARG A 240 -2.67 21.10 14.93
CA ARG A 240 -1.39 20.66 15.45
C ARG A 240 -1.52 20.36 16.95
N LEU A 241 -1.12 19.16 17.37
CA LEU A 241 -1.26 18.70 18.75
C LEU A 241 -0.01 18.88 19.60
N THR A 242 1.15 18.91 18.94
CA THR A 242 2.45 19.04 19.60
C THR A 242 3.16 20.28 19.11
N ASP A 243 4.10 20.77 19.91
CA ASP A 243 4.96 21.90 19.58
C ASP A 243 6.33 21.76 20.25
N GLY A 244 7.29 22.67 19.88
CA GLY A 244 8.65 22.59 20.36
C GLY A 244 9.55 21.78 19.43
N MET A 245 10.85 21.77 19.74
CA MET A 245 11.89 21.10 18.93
C MET A 245 11.90 19.59 19.18
N HIS A 246 11.07 18.86 18.44
CA HIS A 246 10.93 17.41 18.57
C HIS A 246 10.83 16.75 17.19
N ASP A 247 11.27 15.47 17.12
CA ASP A 247 11.10 14.60 15.98
C ASP A 247 10.31 13.35 16.41
N TYR A 248 8.99 13.37 16.17
CA TYR A 248 8.14 12.21 16.41
C TYR A 248 8.29 11.21 15.26
N ALA A 249 8.80 10.02 15.54
CA ALA A 249 9.11 9.01 14.53
C ALA A 249 7.97 7.99 14.31
N SER A 250 7.05 7.86 15.27
CA SER A 250 5.96 6.87 15.17
C SER A 250 4.73 7.30 15.98
N LEU A 251 3.58 6.73 15.62
CA LEU A 251 2.30 6.90 16.32
C LEU A 251 1.79 5.58 16.82
N ALA A 252 1.22 5.57 18.02
CA ALA A 252 0.42 4.47 18.55
C ALA A 252 -0.76 5.02 19.34
N LEU A 253 -1.92 4.35 19.27
CA LEU A 253 -3.11 4.67 20.04
C LEU A 253 -3.38 3.56 21.08
N CYS A 254 -3.58 3.97 22.33
CA CYS A 254 -3.94 3.07 23.44
C CYS A 254 -5.43 2.80 23.50
#